data_96b57ef999fac356469a4769c92b2916
#
_entry.id   96b57ef999fac356469a4769c92b2916
#
_cell.length_a   1.000
_cell.length_b   1.000
_cell.length_c   1.000
_cell.angle_alpha   90.00
_cell.angle_beta   90.00
_cell.angle_gamma   90.00
#
_symmetry.space_group_name_H-M   'P 1'
#
loop_
_entity.id
_entity.type
_entity.pdbx_description
1 polymer ?
#
loop_
_entity_poly.entity_id
_entity_poly.type
_entity_poly.pdbx_seq_one_letter_code
_entity_poly.pdbx_strand_id
1 'polypeptide(L)'
;MEFLAQLIDIILHVDKYLAMLLAQYGTWIYAILFLIVFCETGLVVTPFLPGDSLLFVAGALAATSGGSFQIEIVIAVLLSAAILGDNVNYWIGRWAGKRILAWGESHPRFFNRKGFDIAHSYYEAHGGKTMLVARFMPFVRTFAPFVAGVGNMHYPRYFAFDLAGAFLWVFSLCLAGYWFGNIPWVKSNLSLIVFATIGLSLMPLFIAWLRHRLSPKAS
;
A
#
# COMPACT_ATOMS: atom_id res chain seq x y z
N MET A 1 -21.17 14.22 -3.79
CA MET A 1 -20.27 14.81 -2.79
C MET A 1 -20.23 13.99 -1.49
N GLU A 2 -21.35 13.38 -1.08
CA GLU A 2 -21.43 12.54 0.13
C GLU A 2 -20.51 11.31 0.10
N PHE A 3 -20.40 10.61 -1.02
CA PHE A 3 -19.54 9.44 -1.16
C PHE A 3 -18.05 9.75 -0.94
N LEU A 4 -17.56 10.87 -1.46
CA LEU A 4 -16.18 11.34 -1.25
C LEU A 4 -15.94 11.71 0.22
N ALA A 5 -16.91 12.38 0.85
CA ALA A 5 -16.83 12.74 2.26
C ALA A 5 -16.80 11.49 3.16
N GLN A 6 -17.64 10.49 2.86
CA GLN A 6 -17.62 9.21 3.58
C GLN A 6 -16.32 8.43 3.40
N LEU A 7 -15.75 8.39 2.18
CA LEU A 7 -14.45 7.78 1.93
C LEU A 7 -13.34 8.45 2.73
N ILE A 8 -13.32 9.78 2.76
CA ILE A 8 -12.37 10.56 3.54
C ILE A 8 -12.55 10.26 5.03
N ASP A 9 -13.77 10.21 5.53
CA ASP A 9 -14.05 9.91 6.93
C ASP A 9 -13.58 8.50 7.33
N ILE A 10 -13.82 7.49 6.49
CA ILE A 10 -13.32 6.13 6.71
C ILE A 10 -11.79 6.11 6.76
N ILE A 11 -11.13 6.81 5.85
CA ILE A 11 -9.66 6.89 5.80
C ILE A 11 -9.10 7.58 7.06
N LEU A 12 -9.76 8.62 7.53
CA LEU A 12 -9.32 9.41 8.68
C LEU A 12 -9.61 8.73 10.04
N HIS A 13 -10.59 7.83 10.09
CA HIS A 13 -11.02 7.14 11.30
C HIS A 13 -10.97 5.62 11.15
N VAL A 14 -9.94 5.12 10.44
CA VAL A 14 -9.73 3.68 10.22
C VAL A 14 -9.73 2.89 11.54
N ASP A 15 -9.19 3.47 12.60
CA ASP A 15 -9.17 2.89 13.96
C ASP A 15 -10.56 2.62 14.50
N LYS A 16 -11.47 3.58 14.39
CA LYS A 16 -12.86 3.45 14.87
C LYS A 16 -13.64 2.45 14.04
N TYR A 17 -13.49 2.53 12.71
CA TYR A 17 -14.17 1.61 11.79
C TYR A 17 -13.71 0.16 11.98
N LEU A 18 -12.39 -0.07 12.14
CA LEU A 18 -11.87 -1.42 12.42
C LEU A 18 -12.35 -1.96 13.77
N ALA A 19 -12.39 -1.13 14.83
CA ALA A 19 -12.91 -1.54 16.12
C ALA A 19 -14.41 -1.89 16.04
N MET A 20 -15.21 -1.11 15.32
CA MET A 20 -16.62 -1.41 15.07
C MET A 20 -16.79 -2.69 14.26
N LEU A 21 -16.01 -2.88 13.20
CA LEU A 21 -16.05 -4.08 12.38
C LEU A 21 -15.66 -5.32 13.18
N LEU A 22 -14.66 -5.23 14.05
CA LEU A 22 -14.29 -6.33 14.94
C LEU A 22 -15.43 -6.68 15.89
N ALA A 23 -16.07 -5.69 16.49
CA ALA A 23 -17.19 -5.91 17.42
C ALA A 23 -18.42 -6.49 16.71
N GLN A 24 -18.70 -6.09 15.49
CA GLN A 24 -19.91 -6.48 14.74
C GLN A 24 -19.73 -7.80 13.97
N TYR A 25 -18.55 -8.01 13.34
CA TYR A 25 -18.32 -9.12 12.42
C TYR A 25 -17.36 -10.18 12.97
N GLY A 26 -16.76 -9.97 14.16
CA GLY A 26 -15.85 -10.92 14.76
C GLY A 26 -14.73 -11.37 13.81
N THR A 27 -14.62 -12.68 13.56
CA THR A 27 -13.56 -13.25 12.71
C THR A 27 -13.62 -12.84 11.23
N TRP A 28 -14.74 -12.34 10.72
CA TRP A 28 -14.85 -11.85 9.33
C TRP A 28 -13.99 -10.63 9.07
N ILE A 29 -13.51 -9.93 10.10
CA ILE A 29 -12.57 -8.81 9.94
C ILE A 29 -11.30 -9.22 9.22
N TYR A 30 -10.80 -10.45 9.41
CA TYR A 30 -9.62 -10.96 8.70
C TYR A 30 -9.85 -11.02 7.20
N ALA A 31 -11.05 -11.44 6.76
CA ALA A 31 -11.41 -11.47 5.34
C ALA A 31 -11.53 -10.06 4.75
N ILE A 32 -12.07 -9.12 5.52
CA ILE A 32 -12.19 -7.71 5.12
C ILE A 32 -10.79 -7.09 4.96
N LEU A 33 -9.91 -7.30 5.93
CA LEU A 33 -8.52 -6.82 5.88
C LEU A 33 -7.76 -7.42 4.70
N PHE A 34 -7.92 -8.73 4.47
CA PHE A 34 -7.36 -9.41 3.31
C PHE A 34 -7.80 -8.74 2.02
N LEU A 35 -9.12 -8.53 1.85
CA LEU A 35 -9.68 -7.98 0.62
C LEU A 35 -9.19 -6.55 0.37
N ILE A 36 -9.14 -5.70 1.41
CA ILE A 36 -8.67 -4.32 1.29
C ILE A 36 -7.22 -4.29 0.81
N VAL A 37 -6.32 -5.03 1.48
CA VAL A 37 -4.90 -5.03 1.13
C VAL A 37 -4.66 -5.72 -0.22
N PHE A 38 -5.37 -6.81 -0.51
CA PHE A 38 -5.31 -7.48 -1.80
C PHE A 38 -5.74 -6.55 -2.96
N CYS A 39 -6.82 -5.79 -2.79
CA CYS A 39 -7.27 -4.83 -3.79
C CYS A 39 -6.28 -3.66 -3.94
N GLU A 40 -5.73 -3.17 -2.84
CA GLU A 40 -4.75 -2.07 -2.86
C GLU A 40 -3.47 -2.46 -3.63
N THR A 41 -2.93 -3.65 -3.37
CA THR A 41 -1.68 -4.10 -3.97
C THR A 41 -1.88 -4.71 -5.36
N GLY A 42 -3.02 -5.37 -5.59
CA GLY A 42 -3.31 -6.08 -6.85
C GLY A 42 -3.87 -5.20 -7.95
N LEU A 43 -4.57 -4.12 -7.59
CA LEU A 43 -5.19 -3.23 -8.58
C LEU A 43 -4.35 -1.96 -8.74
N VAL A 44 -3.79 -1.77 -9.93
CA VAL A 44 -2.96 -0.59 -10.30
C VAL A 44 -3.73 0.74 -10.18
N VAL A 45 -5.05 0.68 -10.03
CA VAL A 45 -5.95 1.84 -10.11
C VAL A 45 -6.22 2.50 -8.75
N THR A 46 -5.90 1.84 -7.63
CA THR A 46 -6.29 2.30 -6.29
C THR A 46 -5.11 2.65 -5.35
N PRO A 47 -4.23 3.62 -5.72
CA PRO A 47 -3.11 4.02 -4.87
C PRO A 47 -3.55 4.86 -3.65
N PHE A 48 -4.85 5.02 -3.42
CA PHE A 48 -5.41 5.91 -2.41
C PHE A 48 -5.88 5.20 -1.14
N LEU A 49 -5.85 3.86 -1.09
CA LEU A 49 -6.19 3.17 0.15
C LEU A 49 -5.04 3.33 1.17
N PRO A 50 -5.37 3.57 2.45
CA PRO A 50 -4.37 3.84 3.49
C PRO A 50 -3.78 2.53 4.06
N GLY A 51 -3.15 1.69 3.21
CA GLY A 51 -2.64 0.37 3.62
C GLY A 51 -1.63 0.45 4.75
N ASP A 52 -0.72 1.44 4.73
CA ASP A 52 0.26 1.62 5.79
C ASP A 52 -0.42 1.89 7.15
N SER A 53 -1.40 2.78 7.15
CA SER A 53 -2.21 3.08 8.35
C SER A 53 -3.02 1.88 8.79
N LEU A 54 -3.60 1.13 7.82
CA LEU A 54 -4.38 -0.06 8.09
C LEU A 54 -3.56 -1.14 8.78
N LEU A 55 -2.33 -1.40 8.32
CA LEU A 55 -1.42 -2.37 8.93
C LEU A 55 -1.05 -1.94 10.36
N PHE A 56 -0.72 -0.68 10.56
CA PHE A 56 -0.40 -0.14 11.87
C PHE A 56 -1.58 -0.23 12.84
N VAL A 57 -2.78 0.19 12.40
CA VAL A 57 -3.99 0.17 13.22
C VAL A 57 -4.43 -1.27 13.53
N ALA A 58 -4.30 -2.19 12.57
CA ALA A 58 -4.59 -3.60 12.80
C ALA A 58 -3.65 -4.20 13.87
N GLY A 59 -2.37 -3.86 13.84
CA GLY A 59 -1.41 -4.22 14.89
C GLY A 59 -1.78 -3.63 16.25
N ALA A 60 -2.11 -2.34 16.32
CA ALA A 60 -2.53 -1.66 17.55
C ALA A 60 -3.82 -2.25 18.11
N LEU A 61 -4.79 -2.58 17.27
CA LEU A 61 -6.03 -3.22 17.67
C LEU A 61 -5.78 -4.64 18.21
N ALA A 62 -4.87 -5.41 17.61
CA ALA A 62 -4.49 -6.71 18.11
C ALA A 62 -3.89 -6.64 19.52
N ALA A 63 -3.08 -5.61 19.81
CA ALA A 63 -2.51 -5.39 21.13
C ALA A 63 -3.57 -5.04 22.21
N THR A 64 -4.70 -4.46 21.81
CA THR A 64 -5.71 -3.93 22.74
C THR A 64 -6.97 -4.79 22.83
N SER A 65 -7.13 -5.79 21.98
CA SER A 65 -8.33 -6.63 21.86
C SER A 65 -8.49 -7.72 22.93
N GLY A 66 -7.51 -7.86 23.84
CA GLY A 66 -7.55 -8.90 24.87
C GLY A 66 -7.51 -10.34 24.34
N GLY A 67 -6.95 -10.53 23.13
CA GLY A 67 -6.78 -11.84 22.49
C GLY A 67 -7.90 -12.24 21.51
N SER A 68 -8.95 -11.44 21.39
CA SER A 68 -10.02 -11.68 20.41
C SER A 68 -9.57 -11.41 18.95
N PHE A 69 -8.50 -10.64 18.76
CA PHE A 69 -7.88 -10.32 17.49
C PHE A 69 -6.37 -10.60 17.56
N GLN A 70 -5.95 -11.74 16.99
CA GLN A 70 -4.61 -12.27 17.19
C GLN A 70 -3.63 -11.70 16.17
N ILE A 71 -2.51 -11.16 16.65
CA ILE A 71 -1.50 -10.50 15.80
C ILE A 71 -0.87 -11.47 14.78
N GLU A 72 -0.69 -12.73 15.14
CA GLU A 72 -0.11 -13.76 14.27
C GLU A 72 -1.02 -14.00 13.04
N ILE A 73 -2.34 -14.08 13.28
CA ILE A 73 -3.32 -14.27 12.21
C ILE A 73 -3.39 -13.00 11.35
N VAL A 74 -3.38 -11.82 11.98
CA VAL A 74 -3.35 -10.53 11.25
C VAL A 74 -2.17 -10.47 10.31
N ILE A 75 -0.96 -10.74 10.80
CA ILE A 75 0.27 -10.73 9.99
C ILE A 75 0.17 -11.76 8.86
N ALA A 76 -0.26 -12.99 9.14
CA ALA A 76 -0.37 -14.04 8.13
C ALA A 76 -1.37 -13.67 7.02
N VAL A 77 -2.52 -13.11 7.39
CA VAL A 77 -3.57 -12.69 6.46
C VAL A 77 -3.10 -11.49 5.61
N LEU A 78 -2.52 -10.47 6.22
CA LEU A 78 -2.06 -9.28 5.52
C LEU A 78 -0.86 -9.58 4.61
N LEU A 79 0.05 -10.45 5.06
CA LEU A 79 1.17 -10.91 4.26
C LEU A 79 0.71 -11.70 3.03
N SER A 80 -0.23 -12.62 3.22
CA SER A 80 -0.80 -13.40 2.11
C SER A 80 -1.56 -12.50 1.13
N ALA A 81 -2.31 -11.52 1.61
CA ALA A 81 -3.01 -10.54 0.78
C ALA A 81 -2.04 -9.72 -0.06
N ALA A 82 -0.96 -9.21 0.54
CA ALA A 82 0.06 -8.43 -0.14
C ALA A 82 0.75 -9.24 -1.25
N ILE A 83 1.23 -10.45 -0.91
CA ILE A 83 1.92 -11.32 -1.87
C ILE A 83 1.00 -11.71 -3.03
N LEU A 84 -0.23 -12.12 -2.74
CA LEU A 84 -1.19 -12.50 -3.78
C LEU A 84 -1.59 -11.32 -4.66
N GLY A 85 -1.81 -10.14 -4.06
CA GLY A 85 -2.10 -8.93 -4.79
C GLY A 85 -0.97 -8.55 -5.74
N ASP A 86 0.25 -8.48 -5.25
CA ASP A 86 1.43 -8.14 -6.06
C ASP A 86 1.68 -9.16 -7.18
N ASN A 87 1.42 -10.46 -6.91
CA ASN A 87 1.51 -11.48 -7.95
C ASN A 87 0.46 -11.27 -9.05
N VAL A 88 -0.79 -10.98 -8.68
CA VAL A 88 -1.84 -10.67 -9.66
C VAL A 88 -1.41 -9.46 -10.50
N ASN A 89 -0.91 -8.42 -9.87
CA ASN A 89 -0.43 -7.21 -10.52
C ASN A 89 0.74 -7.48 -11.49
N TYR A 90 1.71 -8.31 -11.07
CA TYR A 90 2.82 -8.77 -11.93
C TYR A 90 2.30 -9.51 -13.18
N TRP A 91 1.35 -10.44 -13.01
CA TRP A 91 0.81 -11.21 -14.13
C TRP A 91 -0.03 -10.35 -15.06
N ILE A 92 -0.78 -9.38 -14.54
CA ILE A 92 -1.48 -8.37 -15.34
C ILE A 92 -0.46 -7.60 -16.20
N GLY A 93 0.64 -7.14 -15.60
CA GLY A 93 1.73 -6.48 -16.31
C GLY A 93 2.33 -7.36 -17.41
N ARG A 94 2.56 -8.64 -17.12
CA ARG A 94 3.18 -9.58 -18.06
C ARG A 94 2.29 -9.93 -19.25
N TRP A 95 1.01 -10.12 -19.04
CA TRP A 95 0.08 -10.55 -20.09
C TRP A 95 -0.59 -9.40 -20.83
N ALA A 96 -0.98 -8.38 -20.12
CA ALA A 96 -1.75 -7.27 -20.66
C ALA A 96 -0.98 -5.94 -20.74
N GLY A 97 0.25 -5.86 -20.19
CA GLY A 97 0.98 -4.63 -20.01
C GLY A 97 1.14 -3.80 -21.27
N LYS A 98 1.52 -4.43 -22.40
CA LYS A 98 1.67 -3.72 -23.69
C LYS A 98 0.34 -3.11 -24.18
N ARG A 99 -0.77 -3.82 -23.98
CA ARG A 99 -2.11 -3.33 -24.35
C ARG A 99 -2.58 -2.22 -23.43
N ILE A 100 -2.31 -2.35 -22.12
CA ILE A 100 -2.66 -1.35 -21.10
C ILE A 100 -1.86 -0.06 -21.33
N LEU A 101 -0.58 -0.15 -21.68
CA LEU A 101 0.23 1.01 -22.00
C LEU A 101 -0.31 1.76 -23.23
N ALA A 102 -0.59 1.04 -24.32
CA ALA A 102 -1.15 1.62 -25.54
C ALA A 102 -2.54 2.26 -25.29
N TRP A 103 -3.38 1.60 -24.49
CA TRP A 103 -4.67 2.16 -24.07
C TRP A 103 -4.50 3.40 -23.18
N GLY A 104 -3.55 3.36 -22.25
CA GLY A 104 -3.23 4.47 -21.35
C GLY A 104 -2.75 5.73 -22.07
N GLU A 105 -2.02 5.58 -23.18
CA GLU A 105 -1.63 6.70 -24.05
C GLU A 105 -2.85 7.41 -24.65
N SER A 106 -3.90 6.65 -24.97
CA SER A 106 -5.17 7.19 -25.50
C SER A 106 -6.07 7.75 -24.39
N HIS A 107 -5.86 7.37 -23.13
CA HIS A 107 -6.72 7.72 -22.00
C HIS A 107 -5.91 8.24 -20.79
N PRO A 108 -5.25 9.41 -20.90
CA PRO A 108 -4.32 9.92 -19.88
C PRO A 108 -4.97 10.24 -18.52
N ARG A 109 -6.32 10.32 -18.46
CA ARG A 109 -7.07 10.53 -17.21
C ARG A 109 -7.12 9.29 -16.31
N PHE A 110 -7.01 8.09 -16.90
CA PHE A 110 -7.14 6.82 -16.18
C PHE A 110 -5.82 6.11 -15.93
N PHE A 111 -4.75 6.50 -16.63
CA PHE A 111 -3.44 5.88 -16.51
C PHE A 111 -2.37 6.89 -16.09
N ASN A 112 -1.74 6.64 -14.94
CA ASN A 112 -0.65 7.47 -14.45
C ASN A 112 0.68 7.13 -15.16
N ARG A 113 0.87 7.67 -16.36
CA ARG A 113 2.09 7.46 -17.15
C ARG A 113 3.36 7.87 -16.39
N LYS A 114 3.32 8.99 -15.66
CA LYS A 114 4.49 9.46 -14.88
C LYS A 114 4.89 8.46 -13.79
N GLY A 115 3.92 7.89 -13.07
CA GLY A 115 4.18 6.85 -12.07
C GLY A 115 4.81 5.61 -12.69
N PHE A 116 4.31 5.19 -13.85
CA PHE A 116 4.88 4.07 -14.60
C PHE A 116 6.34 4.37 -15.04
N ASP A 117 6.60 5.53 -15.65
CA ASP A 117 7.93 5.89 -16.16
C ASP A 117 8.96 6.01 -15.03
N ILE A 118 8.56 6.52 -13.86
CA ILE A 118 9.41 6.56 -12.65
C ILE A 118 9.75 5.13 -12.21
N ALA A 119 8.76 4.25 -12.09
CA ALA A 119 8.98 2.88 -11.70
C ALA A 119 9.85 2.11 -12.71
N HIS A 120 9.63 2.34 -14.00
CA HIS A 120 10.40 1.72 -15.08
C HIS A 120 11.86 2.16 -15.06
N SER A 121 12.15 3.46 -14.99
CA SER A 121 13.51 3.98 -14.92
C SER A 121 14.26 3.52 -13.68
N TYR A 122 13.56 3.44 -12.55
CA TYR A 122 14.13 2.93 -11.31
C TYR A 122 14.46 1.43 -11.41
N TYR A 123 13.58 0.67 -12.07
CA TYR A 123 13.79 -0.75 -12.32
C TYR A 123 15.00 -1.00 -13.27
N GLU A 124 15.14 -0.22 -14.33
CA GLU A 124 16.30 -0.33 -15.25
C GLU A 124 17.61 -0.04 -14.51
N ALA A 125 17.62 0.97 -13.63
CA ALA A 125 18.82 1.36 -12.89
C ALA A 125 19.23 0.37 -11.79
N HIS A 126 18.24 -0.22 -11.06
CA HIS A 126 18.49 -0.97 -9.81
C HIS A 126 18.07 -2.45 -9.88
N GLY A 127 17.38 -2.88 -10.93
CA GLY A 127 16.94 -4.27 -11.11
C GLY A 127 15.99 -4.73 -9.99
N GLY A 128 16.21 -5.98 -9.52
CA GLY A 128 15.33 -6.59 -8.50
C GLY A 128 15.31 -5.87 -7.14
N LYS A 129 16.36 -5.14 -6.78
CA LYS A 129 16.41 -4.35 -5.54
C LYS A 129 15.35 -3.24 -5.52
N THR A 130 14.92 -2.80 -6.71
CA THR A 130 13.82 -1.83 -6.88
C THR A 130 12.55 -2.30 -6.19
N MET A 131 12.22 -3.59 -6.26
CA MET A 131 11.03 -4.15 -5.64
C MET A 131 11.03 -3.94 -4.12
N LEU A 132 12.19 -4.06 -3.49
CA LEU A 132 12.34 -3.89 -2.05
C LEU A 132 12.19 -2.42 -1.63
N VAL A 133 12.87 -1.51 -2.35
CA VAL A 133 12.83 -0.07 -2.08
C VAL A 133 11.47 0.54 -2.47
N ALA A 134 10.92 0.10 -3.60
CA ALA A 134 9.64 0.57 -4.11
C ALA A 134 8.49 0.42 -3.09
N ARG A 135 8.55 -0.63 -2.24
CA ARG A 135 7.52 -0.88 -1.23
C ARG A 135 7.37 0.24 -0.18
N PHE A 136 8.45 0.96 0.07
CA PHE A 136 8.44 2.11 0.97
C PHE A 136 8.08 3.44 0.26
N MET A 137 7.84 3.39 -1.04
CA MET A 137 7.44 4.56 -1.83
C MET A 137 5.98 4.38 -2.29
N PRO A 138 5.01 5.13 -1.74
CA PRO A 138 3.57 4.85 -1.88
C PRO A 138 3.08 4.68 -3.33
N PHE A 139 3.60 5.50 -4.25
CA PHE A 139 3.21 5.43 -5.66
C PHE A 139 3.99 4.37 -6.44
N VAL A 140 5.27 4.18 -6.10
CA VAL A 140 6.14 3.25 -6.84
C VAL A 140 5.76 1.82 -6.51
N ARG A 141 5.34 1.53 -5.27
CA ARG A 141 4.98 0.17 -4.84
C ARG A 141 3.84 -0.44 -5.65
N THR A 142 2.80 0.35 -5.99
CA THR A 142 1.67 -0.15 -6.78
C THR A 142 2.03 -0.42 -8.23
N PHE A 143 3.01 0.30 -8.77
CA PHE A 143 3.47 0.12 -10.14
C PHE A 143 4.63 -0.86 -10.29
N ALA A 144 5.42 -1.07 -9.24
CA ALA A 144 6.63 -1.89 -9.31
C ALA A 144 6.37 -3.33 -9.76
N PRO A 145 5.37 -4.08 -9.24
CA PRO A 145 5.03 -5.40 -9.72
C PRO A 145 4.57 -5.40 -11.18
N PHE A 146 3.73 -4.42 -11.57
CA PHE A 146 3.26 -4.25 -12.93
C PHE A 146 4.42 -4.01 -13.91
N VAL A 147 5.32 -3.09 -13.57
CA VAL A 147 6.50 -2.76 -14.39
C VAL A 147 7.43 -3.96 -14.51
N ALA A 148 7.64 -4.71 -13.43
CA ALA A 148 8.43 -5.95 -13.45
C ALA A 148 7.80 -6.99 -14.40
N GLY A 149 6.47 -7.07 -14.43
CA GLY A 149 5.72 -7.91 -15.37
C GLY A 149 5.89 -7.47 -16.82
N VAL A 150 5.70 -6.18 -17.11
CA VAL A 150 5.89 -5.59 -18.46
C VAL A 150 7.32 -5.77 -18.95
N GLY A 151 8.31 -5.56 -18.06
CA GLY A 151 9.74 -5.74 -18.34
C GLY A 151 10.18 -7.20 -18.43
N ASN A 152 9.24 -8.17 -18.37
CA ASN A 152 9.53 -9.60 -18.43
C ASN A 152 10.58 -10.07 -17.41
N MET A 153 10.59 -9.50 -16.19
CA MET A 153 11.45 -9.97 -15.13
C MET A 153 11.23 -11.46 -14.86
N HIS A 154 12.31 -12.21 -14.63
CA HIS A 154 12.22 -13.63 -14.31
C HIS A 154 11.46 -13.85 -13.00
N TYR A 155 10.37 -14.62 -13.02
CA TYR A 155 9.41 -14.75 -11.92
C TYR A 155 10.05 -15.15 -10.58
N PRO A 156 10.93 -16.16 -10.47
CA PRO A 156 11.58 -16.50 -9.19
C PRO A 156 12.37 -15.35 -8.59
N ARG A 157 13.04 -14.54 -9.41
CA ARG A 157 13.77 -13.36 -8.96
C ARG A 157 12.81 -12.27 -8.47
N TYR A 158 11.74 -12.01 -9.23
CA TYR A 158 10.68 -11.10 -8.82
C TYR A 158 10.10 -11.53 -7.47
N PHE A 159 9.65 -12.79 -7.37
CA PHE A 159 8.99 -13.33 -6.19
C PHE A 159 9.87 -13.30 -4.93
N ALA A 160 11.17 -13.57 -5.05
CA ALA A 160 12.10 -13.50 -3.92
C ALA A 160 12.21 -12.08 -3.33
N PHE A 161 12.33 -11.07 -4.20
CA PHE A 161 12.40 -9.68 -3.76
C PHE A 161 11.05 -9.17 -3.25
N ASP A 162 9.95 -9.59 -3.88
CA ASP A 162 8.60 -9.26 -3.47
C ASP A 162 8.28 -9.84 -2.09
N LEU A 163 8.58 -11.12 -1.88
CA LEU A 163 8.41 -11.80 -0.60
C LEU A 163 9.19 -11.10 0.52
N ALA A 164 10.48 -10.81 0.29
CA ALA A 164 11.31 -10.12 1.27
C ALA A 164 10.76 -8.73 1.60
N GLY A 165 10.33 -7.99 0.58
CA GLY A 165 9.71 -6.68 0.75
C GLY A 165 8.37 -6.74 1.49
N ALA A 166 7.51 -7.72 1.17
CA ALA A 166 6.24 -7.94 1.85
C ALA A 166 6.44 -8.25 3.34
N PHE A 167 7.38 -9.14 3.64
CA PHE A 167 7.76 -9.44 5.02
C PHE A 167 8.17 -8.18 5.76
N LEU A 168 9.14 -7.45 5.22
CA LEU A 168 9.65 -6.26 5.88
C LEU A 168 8.55 -5.22 6.11
N TRP A 169 7.69 -5.00 5.13
CA TRP A 169 6.61 -4.01 5.20
C TRP A 169 5.52 -4.42 6.19
N VAL A 170 4.98 -5.63 6.09
CA VAL A 170 3.88 -6.10 6.96
C VAL A 170 4.37 -6.23 8.41
N PHE A 171 5.51 -6.89 8.63
CA PHE A 171 6.04 -7.09 9.97
C PHE A 171 6.40 -5.77 10.64
N SER A 172 7.09 -4.85 9.94
CA SER A 172 7.49 -3.58 10.55
C SER A 172 6.28 -2.75 10.99
N LEU A 173 5.25 -2.62 10.15
CA LEU A 173 4.08 -1.81 10.46
C LEU A 173 3.14 -2.49 11.48
N CYS A 174 2.86 -3.79 11.33
CA CYS A 174 2.02 -4.51 12.29
C CYS A 174 2.67 -4.60 13.68
N LEU A 175 3.96 -4.92 13.77
CA LEU A 175 4.64 -4.97 15.05
C LEU A 175 4.84 -3.60 15.67
N ALA A 176 5.11 -2.56 14.86
CA ALA A 176 5.13 -1.19 15.35
C ALA A 176 3.76 -0.82 15.95
N GLY A 177 2.67 -1.10 15.24
CA GLY A 177 1.32 -0.92 15.76
C GLY A 177 1.07 -1.71 17.05
N TYR A 178 1.48 -2.97 17.10
CA TYR A 178 1.31 -3.84 18.25
C TYR A 178 2.08 -3.36 19.49
N TRP A 179 3.34 -2.97 19.34
CA TRP A 179 4.15 -2.51 20.47
C TRP A 179 3.78 -1.11 20.93
N PHE A 180 3.52 -0.20 20.00
CA PHE A 180 3.18 1.18 20.33
C PHE A 180 1.68 1.36 20.64
N GLY A 181 0.80 0.48 20.14
CA GLY A 181 -0.65 0.57 20.34
C GLY A 181 -1.10 0.47 21.80
N ASN A 182 -0.29 -0.13 22.68
CA ASN A 182 -0.55 -0.21 24.12
C ASN A 182 -0.16 1.06 24.91
N ILE A 183 0.59 1.97 24.31
CA ILE A 183 0.99 3.22 24.96
C ILE A 183 -0.26 4.11 25.11
N PRO A 184 -0.60 4.59 26.32
CA PRO A 184 -1.82 5.38 26.56
C PRO A 184 -1.95 6.60 25.64
N TRP A 185 -0.83 7.28 25.38
CA TRP A 185 -0.78 8.42 24.48
C TRP A 185 -1.09 8.03 23.04
N VAL A 186 -0.59 6.89 22.57
CA VAL A 186 -0.86 6.36 21.22
C VAL A 186 -2.32 5.97 21.09
N LYS A 187 -2.89 5.29 22.09
CA LYS A 187 -4.32 4.94 22.14
C LYS A 187 -5.23 6.15 22.01
N SER A 188 -4.93 7.22 22.73
CA SER A 188 -5.73 8.44 22.70
C SER A 188 -5.53 9.27 21.42
N ASN A 189 -4.46 9.01 20.66
CA ASN A 189 -4.08 9.76 19.47
C ASN A 189 -3.89 8.90 18.20
N LEU A 190 -4.56 7.74 18.13
CA LEU A 190 -4.44 6.84 16.95
C LEU A 190 -4.76 7.56 15.65
N SER A 191 -5.83 8.36 15.62
CA SER A 191 -6.18 9.17 14.46
C SER A 191 -5.04 10.12 14.06
N LEU A 192 -4.33 10.74 15.01
CA LEU A 192 -3.20 11.61 14.73
C LEU A 192 -2.01 10.85 14.12
N ILE A 193 -1.79 9.60 14.58
CA ILE A 193 -0.74 8.72 14.03
C ILE A 193 -1.11 8.29 12.60
N VAL A 194 -2.38 7.96 12.36
CA VAL A 194 -2.89 7.69 11.01
C VAL A 194 -2.66 8.88 10.09
N PHE A 195 -2.98 10.10 10.54
CA PHE A 195 -2.71 11.33 9.79
C PHE A 195 -1.22 11.54 9.54
N ALA A 196 -0.38 11.30 10.54
CA ALA A 196 1.08 11.42 10.41
C ALA A 196 1.63 10.41 9.40
N THR A 197 1.14 9.17 9.43
CA THR A 197 1.55 8.11 8.49
C THR A 197 1.13 8.44 7.06
N ILE A 198 -0.11 8.89 6.85
CA ILE A 198 -0.59 9.36 5.55
C ILE A 198 0.21 10.57 5.07
N GLY A 199 0.45 11.55 5.95
CA GLY A 199 1.25 12.74 5.65
C GLY A 199 2.69 12.39 5.27
N LEU A 200 3.32 11.47 5.98
CA LEU A 200 4.66 10.98 5.69
C LEU A 200 4.70 10.25 4.33
N SER A 201 3.70 9.43 4.06
CA SER A 201 3.54 8.72 2.78
C SER A 201 3.33 9.67 1.60
N LEU A 202 2.66 10.80 1.79
CA LEU A 202 2.42 11.82 0.76
C LEU A 202 3.57 12.84 0.65
N MET A 203 4.47 12.92 1.64
CA MET A 203 5.57 13.90 1.68
C MET A 203 6.47 13.84 0.43
N PRO A 204 6.92 12.67 -0.07
CA PRO A 204 7.74 12.60 -1.27
C PRO A 204 7.05 13.19 -2.50
N LEU A 205 5.73 13.00 -2.61
CA LEU A 205 4.92 13.55 -3.70
C LEU A 205 4.84 15.08 -3.60
N PHE A 206 4.62 15.59 -2.39
CA PHE A 206 4.56 17.04 -2.14
C PHE A 206 5.92 17.71 -2.43
N ILE A 207 7.03 17.07 -2.02
CA ILE A 207 8.38 17.57 -2.32
C ILE A 207 8.65 17.54 -3.83
N ALA A 208 8.26 16.47 -4.54
CA ALA A 208 8.43 16.38 -5.99
C ALA A 208 7.60 17.45 -6.71
N TRP A 209 6.37 17.69 -6.27
CA TRP A 209 5.51 18.75 -6.81
C TRP A 209 6.08 20.14 -6.56
N LEU A 210 6.58 20.40 -5.36
CA LEU A 210 7.20 21.67 -4.99
C LEU A 210 8.46 21.94 -5.82
N ARG A 211 9.34 20.92 -5.98
CA ARG A 211 10.53 21.02 -6.83
C ARG A 211 10.16 21.31 -8.29
N HIS A 212 9.12 20.66 -8.80
CA HIS A 212 8.66 20.92 -10.18
C HIS A 212 8.11 22.35 -10.37
N ARG A 213 7.47 22.92 -9.34
CA ARG A 213 7.01 24.33 -9.39
C ARG A 213 8.13 25.34 -9.22
N LEU A 214 9.16 25.01 -8.45
CA LEU A 214 10.29 25.89 -8.15
C LEU A 214 11.43 25.76 -9.16
N SER A 215 11.46 24.72 -10.03
CA SER A 215 12.39 24.66 -11.16
C SER A 215 12.01 25.73 -12.18
N PRO A 216 12.92 26.71 -12.49
CA PRO A 216 12.70 27.67 -13.56
C PRO A 216 12.49 26.87 -14.86
N LYS A 217 11.44 27.22 -15.63
CA LYS A 217 11.32 26.75 -17.01
C LYS A 217 12.61 27.17 -17.71
N ALA A 218 13.48 26.20 -18.03
CA ALA A 218 14.55 26.42 -18.99
C ALA A 218 13.87 26.79 -20.31
N SER A 219 13.98 28.06 -20.63
CA SER A 219 13.61 28.66 -21.91
C SER A 219 14.52 28.16 -23.01
#